data_84297ba4f74749e49f244fa42bf42893
#
_entry.id   84297ba4f74749e49f244fa42bf42893
#
_cell.length_a   1.000
_cell.length_b   1.000
_cell.length_c   1.000
_cell.angle_alpha   90.00
_cell.angle_beta   90.00
_cell.angle_gamma   90.00
#
_symmetry.space_group_name_H-M   'P 1'
#
loop_
_entity.id
_entity.type
_entity.pdbx_description
1 polymer ?
#
loop_
_entity_poly.entity_id
_entity_poly.type
_entity_poly.pdbx_seq_one_letter_code
_entity_poly.pdbx_strand_id
1 'polypeptide(L)'
;MTLATRTVTLPGGLQATLVHQPQADRAAALARVAGGSHHEPSRFPGLAHLLEHLLFYGGERYQDDDRLMGWVQRQGGSVNATTLARHSAFFFEVAADALADGVARLQEMLQAPLLLREDIQREVAVIDAEYRLIQQHEPSRREAAVRHAASAPAAFRRFQVGSADALAGDLAALQAALGDFHRTHYVARRMQLWLQGPQSLEALGELAARFAAGLAAGEPPPPAPPLRLGEFTALQLAVSSQPALWRCPLIALSDNVTLLREFLLDEAPGSLM
;
A
#
# COMPACT_ATOMS: atom_id res chain seq x y z
N MET A 1 25.58 -3.97 -16.68
CA MET A 1 24.54 -4.05 -17.74
C MET A 1 23.58 -2.88 -17.52
N THR A 2 23.34 -2.10 -18.58
CA THR A 2 22.47 -0.93 -18.44
C THR A 2 21.02 -1.37 -18.60
N LEU A 3 20.18 -1.18 -17.58
CA LEU A 3 18.74 -1.36 -17.66
C LEU A 3 18.16 -0.27 -18.59
N ALA A 4 17.34 -0.65 -19.55
CA ALA A 4 16.62 0.32 -20.36
C ALA A 4 15.29 0.64 -19.66
N THR A 5 15.07 1.91 -19.36
CA THR A 5 13.88 2.37 -18.63
C THR A 5 13.15 3.44 -19.42
N ARG A 6 11.82 3.37 -19.45
CA ARG A 6 10.94 4.37 -20.06
C ARG A 6 9.76 4.66 -19.14
N THR A 7 9.47 5.92 -18.88
CA THR A 7 8.23 6.32 -18.22
C THR A 7 7.29 6.91 -19.25
N VAL A 8 6.02 6.47 -19.23
CA VAL A 8 4.97 6.90 -20.13
C VAL A 8 3.73 7.33 -19.33
N THR A 9 3.02 8.32 -19.84
CA THR A 9 1.69 8.68 -19.35
C THR A 9 0.66 8.10 -20.29
N LEU A 10 -0.19 7.24 -19.77
CA LEU A 10 -1.22 6.54 -20.53
C LEU A 10 -2.54 7.32 -20.54
N PRO A 11 -3.50 6.99 -21.42
CA PRO A 11 -4.82 7.57 -21.41
C PRO A 11 -5.44 7.50 -20.00
N GLY A 12 -6.15 8.55 -19.60
CA GLY A 12 -6.69 8.68 -18.25
C GLY A 12 -5.69 9.25 -17.21
N GLY A 13 -4.39 9.32 -17.54
CA GLY A 13 -3.37 9.92 -16.68
C GLY A 13 -2.59 8.93 -15.82
N LEU A 14 -2.75 7.61 -16.03
CA LEU A 14 -1.92 6.59 -15.39
C LEU A 14 -0.45 6.77 -15.82
N GLN A 15 0.46 6.83 -14.87
CA GLN A 15 1.89 6.82 -15.13
C GLN A 15 2.43 5.39 -15.07
N ALA A 16 3.12 4.95 -16.11
CA ALA A 16 3.76 3.64 -16.14
C ALA A 16 5.27 3.77 -16.33
N THR A 17 6.05 3.09 -15.50
CA THR A 17 7.50 2.93 -15.62
C THR A 17 7.78 1.52 -16.12
N LEU A 18 8.44 1.44 -17.27
CA LEU A 18 8.77 0.20 -17.97
C LEU A 18 10.27 -0.04 -17.85
N VAL A 19 10.66 -1.22 -17.39
CA VAL A 19 12.05 -1.60 -17.16
C VAL A 19 12.37 -2.86 -17.98
N HIS A 20 13.11 -2.70 -19.06
CA HIS A 20 13.59 -3.81 -19.87
C HIS A 20 14.89 -4.37 -19.30
N GLN A 21 14.86 -5.64 -18.93
CA GLN A 21 16.00 -6.40 -18.42
C GLN A 21 16.17 -7.69 -19.22
N PRO A 22 16.89 -7.67 -20.34
CA PRO A 22 16.86 -8.72 -21.36
C PRO A 22 17.33 -10.11 -20.91
N GLN A 23 18.04 -10.19 -19.79
CA GLN A 23 18.56 -11.46 -19.27
C GLN A 23 17.80 -11.94 -18.02
N ALA A 24 16.70 -11.27 -17.64
CA ALA A 24 15.89 -11.74 -16.54
C ALA A 24 15.07 -12.96 -16.98
N ASP A 25 15.07 -13.99 -16.14
CA ASP A 25 14.19 -15.16 -16.25
C ASP A 25 12.83 -14.90 -15.57
N ARG A 26 12.75 -13.85 -14.76
CA ARG A 26 11.55 -13.43 -14.03
C ARG A 26 11.11 -12.04 -14.48
N ALA A 27 9.81 -11.80 -14.25
CA ALA A 27 9.21 -10.50 -14.50
C ALA A 27 8.35 -10.10 -13.30
N ALA A 28 8.24 -8.80 -13.08
CA ALA A 28 7.51 -8.24 -11.94
C ALA A 28 6.56 -7.12 -12.38
N ALA A 29 5.47 -6.98 -11.64
CA ALA A 29 4.58 -5.85 -11.74
C ALA A 29 4.31 -5.26 -10.35
N LEU A 30 4.22 -3.92 -10.28
CA LEU A 30 3.82 -3.19 -9.09
C LEU A 30 2.81 -2.11 -9.47
N ALA A 31 1.67 -2.09 -8.80
CA ALA A 31 0.70 -1.02 -8.87
C ALA A 31 0.67 -0.28 -7.53
N ARG A 32 0.88 1.04 -7.56
CA ARG A 32 0.78 1.92 -6.40
C ARG A 32 -0.41 2.82 -6.55
N VAL A 33 -1.22 2.92 -5.51
CA VAL A 33 -2.43 3.75 -5.43
C VAL A 33 -2.24 4.85 -4.40
N ALA A 34 -2.48 6.10 -4.74
CA ALA A 34 -2.46 7.23 -3.81
C ALA A 34 -3.74 7.23 -2.94
N GLY A 35 -3.84 6.21 -2.10
CA GLY A 35 -4.92 5.94 -1.16
C GLY A 35 -4.36 5.08 -0.03
N GLY A 36 -4.24 5.63 1.16
CA GLY A 36 -3.74 4.93 2.35
C GLY A 36 -4.46 5.41 3.60
N SER A 37 -4.00 5.01 4.78
CA SER A 37 -4.70 5.24 6.04
C SER A 37 -5.02 6.71 6.36
N HIS A 38 -4.26 7.67 5.83
CA HIS A 38 -4.54 9.10 6.01
C HIS A 38 -5.76 9.60 5.20
N HIS A 39 -6.23 8.82 4.23
CA HIS A 39 -7.36 9.16 3.38
C HIS A 39 -8.67 8.51 3.83
N GLU A 40 -8.60 7.69 4.87
CA GLU A 40 -9.76 6.98 5.42
C GLU A 40 -10.78 7.94 6.04
N PRO A 41 -12.08 7.65 5.93
CA PRO A 41 -13.09 8.36 6.69
C PRO A 41 -12.86 8.17 8.19
N SER A 42 -13.14 9.22 8.97
CA SER A 42 -12.91 9.19 10.43
C SER A 42 -13.70 8.10 11.15
N ARG A 43 -14.81 7.65 10.55
CA ARG A 43 -15.69 6.61 11.11
C ARG A 43 -15.08 5.21 11.07
N PHE A 44 -14.23 4.90 10.07
CA PHE A 44 -13.69 3.57 9.83
C PHE A 44 -12.17 3.60 9.71
N PRO A 45 -11.42 3.80 10.82
CA PRO A 45 -9.97 3.66 10.81
C PRO A 45 -9.56 2.22 10.48
N GLY A 46 -8.62 2.05 9.55
CA GLY A 46 -8.21 0.73 9.02
C GLY A 46 -8.94 0.32 7.74
N LEU A 47 -9.80 1.20 7.18
CA LEU A 47 -10.56 0.92 5.96
C LEU A 47 -9.67 0.63 4.76
N ALA A 48 -8.56 1.35 4.61
CA ALA A 48 -7.63 1.16 3.50
C ALA A 48 -6.93 -0.21 3.57
N HIS A 49 -6.58 -0.66 4.77
CA HIS A 49 -5.99 -1.97 5.01
C HIS A 49 -7.02 -3.10 4.81
N LEU A 50 -8.25 -2.91 5.31
CA LEU A 50 -9.33 -3.86 5.02
C LEU A 50 -9.60 -3.97 3.51
N LEU A 51 -9.58 -2.85 2.77
CA LEU A 51 -9.71 -2.90 1.32
C LEU A 51 -8.56 -3.65 0.67
N GLU A 52 -7.31 -3.49 1.14
CA GLU A 52 -6.16 -4.25 0.66
C GLU A 52 -6.42 -5.76 0.72
N HIS A 53 -6.90 -6.28 1.86
CA HIS A 53 -7.25 -7.70 2.02
C HIS A 53 -8.37 -8.11 1.06
N LEU A 54 -9.44 -7.32 0.98
CA LEU A 54 -10.62 -7.64 0.17
C LEU A 54 -10.32 -7.65 -1.33
N LEU A 55 -9.36 -6.87 -1.80
CA LEU A 55 -8.95 -6.87 -3.20
C LEU A 55 -8.42 -8.24 -3.64
N PHE A 56 -7.74 -8.98 -2.79
CA PHE A 56 -7.25 -10.33 -3.10
C PHE A 56 -8.37 -11.37 -3.28
N TYR A 57 -9.61 -11.06 -2.90
CA TYR A 57 -10.77 -11.87 -3.26
C TYR A 57 -11.15 -11.77 -4.74
N GLY A 58 -10.53 -10.82 -5.49
CA GLY A 58 -10.67 -10.69 -6.93
C GLY A 58 -12.01 -10.13 -7.38
N GLY A 59 -12.32 -10.37 -8.63
CA GLY A 59 -13.53 -9.96 -9.31
C GLY A 59 -14.32 -11.16 -9.85
N GLU A 60 -15.18 -10.93 -10.85
CA GLU A 60 -16.02 -11.98 -11.45
C GLU A 60 -15.24 -12.92 -12.37
N ARG A 61 -14.19 -12.42 -13.04
CA ARG A 61 -13.46 -13.14 -14.07
C ARG A 61 -12.49 -14.17 -13.51
N TYR A 62 -11.78 -13.84 -12.44
CA TYR A 62 -10.81 -14.71 -11.80
C TYR A 62 -11.28 -15.06 -10.40
N GLN A 63 -11.71 -16.30 -10.22
CA GLN A 63 -12.28 -16.79 -8.97
C GLN A 63 -11.41 -17.91 -8.37
N ASP A 64 -11.60 -18.18 -7.09
CA ASP A 64 -10.94 -19.24 -6.35
C ASP A 64 -9.41 -19.23 -6.53
N ASP A 65 -8.83 -20.34 -6.91
CA ASP A 65 -7.38 -20.46 -7.13
C ASP A 65 -6.88 -19.65 -8.33
N ASP A 66 -7.76 -19.18 -9.22
CA ASP A 66 -7.39 -18.35 -10.37
C ASP A 66 -7.22 -16.85 -10.01
N ARG A 67 -7.59 -16.46 -8.80
CA ARG A 67 -7.29 -15.14 -8.25
C ARG A 67 -5.77 -14.90 -8.24
N LEU A 68 -5.37 -13.64 -8.25
CA LEU A 68 -3.94 -13.26 -8.36
C LEU A 68 -3.06 -14.04 -7.38
N MET A 69 -3.45 -14.13 -6.11
CA MET A 69 -2.62 -14.78 -5.06
C MET A 69 -2.43 -16.28 -5.34
N GLY A 70 -3.51 -17.03 -5.53
CA GLY A 70 -3.45 -18.47 -5.80
C GLY A 70 -2.74 -18.76 -7.12
N TRP A 71 -3.03 -17.98 -8.15
CA TRP A 71 -2.41 -18.14 -9.45
C TRP A 71 -0.89 -17.89 -9.41
N VAL A 72 -0.43 -16.79 -8.78
CA VAL A 72 1.00 -16.48 -8.64
C VAL A 72 1.74 -17.58 -7.88
N GLN A 73 1.15 -18.12 -6.81
CA GLN A 73 1.74 -19.24 -6.05
C GLN A 73 1.89 -20.49 -6.93
N ARG A 74 0.90 -20.83 -7.75
CA ARG A 74 0.99 -21.95 -8.70
C ARG A 74 2.06 -21.74 -9.79
N GLN A 75 2.37 -20.47 -10.12
CA GLN A 75 3.49 -20.13 -11.02
C GLN A 75 4.86 -20.13 -10.32
N GLY A 76 4.94 -20.56 -9.06
CA GLY A 76 6.19 -20.48 -8.28
C GLY A 76 6.66 -19.04 -8.09
N GLY A 77 5.74 -18.10 -8.09
CA GLY A 77 5.97 -16.66 -7.92
C GLY A 77 5.82 -16.19 -6.48
N SER A 78 5.99 -14.92 -6.29
CA SER A 78 5.70 -14.21 -5.04
C SER A 78 4.71 -13.07 -5.29
N VAL A 79 3.80 -12.85 -4.36
CA VAL A 79 2.82 -11.77 -4.39
C VAL A 79 2.65 -11.19 -3.00
N ASN A 80 2.54 -9.87 -2.92
CA ASN A 80 2.30 -9.19 -1.66
C ASN A 80 1.62 -7.84 -1.90
N ALA A 81 1.17 -7.22 -0.80
CA ALA A 81 0.68 -5.86 -0.79
C ALA A 81 1.11 -5.14 0.49
N THR A 82 0.95 -3.84 0.52
CA THR A 82 1.19 -3.03 1.70
C THR A 82 0.35 -1.78 1.68
N THR A 83 -0.27 -1.46 2.81
CA THR A 83 -0.98 -0.20 3.03
C THR A 83 -0.18 0.68 3.99
N LEU A 84 0.21 1.84 3.50
CA LEU A 84 0.93 2.85 4.24
C LEU A 84 0.05 4.09 4.48
N ALA A 85 0.62 5.10 5.12
CA ALA A 85 -0.10 6.32 5.46
C ALA A 85 -0.78 6.99 4.24
N ARG A 86 -0.10 7.06 3.11
CA ARG A 86 -0.56 7.83 1.93
C ARG A 86 -0.78 7.01 0.68
N HIS A 87 -0.43 5.75 0.68
CA HIS A 87 -0.59 4.87 -0.49
C HIS A 87 -0.73 3.42 -0.08
N SER A 88 -1.35 2.64 -0.96
CA SER A 88 -1.30 1.19 -0.96
C SER A 88 -0.55 0.73 -2.20
N ALA A 89 0.16 -0.38 -2.11
CA ALA A 89 0.91 -0.96 -3.22
C ALA A 89 0.67 -2.46 -3.28
N PHE A 90 0.55 -2.97 -4.51
CA PHE A 90 0.28 -4.38 -4.82
C PHE A 90 1.33 -4.82 -5.82
N PHE A 91 2.02 -5.91 -5.57
CA PHE A 91 3.11 -6.35 -6.42
C PHE A 91 3.24 -7.86 -6.46
N PHE A 92 3.71 -8.35 -7.60
CA PHE A 92 4.02 -9.76 -7.78
C PHE A 92 5.26 -9.95 -8.67
N GLU A 93 5.85 -11.12 -8.58
CA GLU A 93 6.92 -11.60 -9.43
C GLU A 93 6.60 -13.03 -9.88
N VAL A 94 6.77 -13.30 -11.17
CA VAL A 94 6.52 -14.61 -11.81
C VAL A 94 7.59 -14.93 -12.86
N ALA A 95 7.54 -16.10 -13.47
CA ALA A 95 8.32 -16.38 -14.68
C ALA A 95 7.99 -15.36 -15.79
N ALA A 96 8.96 -15.03 -16.62
CA ALA A 96 8.85 -13.94 -17.57
C ALA A 96 7.68 -14.07 -18.57
N ASP A 97 7.37 -15.30 -19.01
CA ASP A 97 6.28 -15.61 -19.93
C ASP A 97 4.88 -15.46 -19.29
N ALA A 98 4.80 -15.54 -17.97
CA ALA A 98 3.55 -15.41 -17.21
C ALA A 98 3.18 -13.95 -16.87
N LEU A 99 4.02 -12.95 -17.17
CA LEU A 99 3.78 -11.55 -16.78
C LEU A 99 2.44 -11.02 -17.28
N ALA A 100 2.07 -11.29 -18.53
CA ALA A 100 0.84 -10.77 -19.12
C ALA A 100 -0.41 -11.25 -18.38
N ASP A 101 -0.44 -12.53 -18.02
CA ASP A 101 -1.54 -13.15 -17.29
C ASP A 101 -1.62 -12.65 -15.84
N GLY A 102 -0.48 -12.40 -15.21
CA GLY A 102 -0.42 -11.78 -13.89
C GLY A 102 -0.92 -10.34 -13.90
N VAL A 103 -0.53 -9.54 -14.89
CA VAL A 103 -1.01 -8.15 -15.05
C VAL A 103 -2.52 -8.10 -15.29
N ALA A 104 -3.10 -9.06 -16.05
CA ALA A 104 -4.53 -9.11 -16.26
C ALA A 104 -5.31 -9.40 -14.95
N ARG A 105 -4.77 -10.26 -14.08
CA ARG A 105 -5.35 -10.54 -12.76
C ARG A 105 -5.20 -9.36 -11.82
N LEU A 106 -4.03 -8.72 -11.79
CA LEU A 106 -3.80 -7.50 -11.02
C LEU A 106 -4.75 -6.39 -11.47
N GLN A 107 -4.98 -6.25 -12.77
CA GLN A 107 -5.93 -5.29 -13.33
C GLN A 107 -7.32 -5.51 -12.77
N GLU A 108 -7.88 -6.71 -12.89
CA GLU A 108 -9.25 -6.97 -12.41
C GLU A 108 -9.36 -6.80 -10.90
N MET A 109 -8.40 -7.33 -10.15
CA MET A 109 -8.34 -7.19 -8.69
C MET A 109 -8.45 -5.73 -8.27
N LEU A 110 -7.77 -4.82 -8.96
CA LEU A 110 -7.75 -3.40 -8.60
C LEU A 110 -8.90 -2.58 -9.21
N GLN A 111 -9.50 -3.03 -10.31
CA GLN A 111 -10.52 -2.26 -11.03
C GLN A 111 -11.95 -2.70 -10.73
N ALA A 112 -12.16 -3.96 -10.43
CA ALA A 112 -13.50 -4.54 -10.32
C ALA A 112 -13.65 -5.51 -9.12
N PRO A 113 -13.29 -5.10 -7.89
CA PRO A 113 -13.47 -5.96 -6.73
C PRO A 113 -14.95 -6.15 -6.40
N LEU A 114 -15.34 -7.36 -5.97
CA LEU A 114 -16.72 -7.68 -5.63
C LEU A 114 -17.18 -7.06 -4.30
N LEU A 115 -16.31 -6.94 -3.32
CA LEU A 115 -16.57 -6.40 -1.98
C LEU A 115 -17.84 -7.00 -1.33
N LEU A 116 -17.95 -8.33 -1.34
CA LEU A 116 -19.09 -9.05 -0.80
C LEU A 116 -19.17 -8.89 0.73
N ARG A 117 -20.39 -8.81 1.26
CA ARG A 117 -20.61 -8.63 2.72
C ARG A 117 -20.01 -9.75 3.55
N GLU A 118 -20.13 -10.97 3.07
CA GLU A 118 -19.58 -12.16 3.74
C GLU A 118 -18.05 -12.12 3.83
N ASP A 119 -17.38 -11.64 2.78
CA ASP A 119 -15.94 -11.47 2.75
C ASP A 119 -15.51 -10.33 3.69
N ILE A 120 -16.23 -9.21 3.69
CA ILE A 120 -15.99 -8.09 4.62
C ILE A 120 -16.08 -8.56 6.06
N GLN A 121 -17.11 -9.32 6.43
CA GLN A 121 -17.27 -9.85 7.79
C GLN A 121 -16.12 -10.78 8.20
N ARG A 122 -15.67 -11.62 7.26
CA ARG A 122 -14.55 -12.54 7.47
C ARG A 122 -13.25 -11.77 7.67
N GLU A 123 -12.99 -10.78 6.82
CA GLU A 123 -11.75 -10.02 6.87
C GLU A 123 -11.66 -9.07 8.06
N VAL A 124 -12.76 -8.53 8.55
CA VAL A 124 -12.77 -7.77 9.81
C VAL A 124 -12.25 -8.63 10.98
N ALA A 125 -12.59 -9.91 11.01
CA ALA A 125 -12.07 -10.82 12.04
C ALA A 125 -10.57 -11.12 11.86
N VAL A 126 -10.08 -11.22 10.61
CA VAL A 126 -8.65 -11.39 10.30
C VAL A 126 -7.87 -10.15 10.71
N ILE A 127 -8.34 -8.96 10.35
CA ILE A 127 -7.75 -7.66 10.75
C ILE A 127 -7.66 -7.55 12.28
N ASP A 128 -8.68 -7.97 13.01
CA ASP A 128 -8.66 -7.94 14.49
C ASP A 128 -7.62 -8.90 15.09
N ALA A 129 -7.46 -10.08 14.51
CA ALA A 129 -6.42 -11.02 14.91
C ALA A 129 -5.00 -10.45 14.65
N GLU A 130 -4.80 -9.82 13.51
CA GLU A 130 -3.56 -9.13 13.16
C GLU A 130 -3.29 -7.94 14.08
N TYR A 131 -4.31 -7.13 14.37
CA TYR A 131 -4.22 -6.03 15.33
C TYR A 131 -3.73 -6.51 16.70
N ARG A 132 -4.31 -7.60 17.22
CA ARG A 132 -3.90 -8.19 18.51
C ARG A 132 -2.46 -8.70 18.48
N LEU A 133 -2.01 -9.27 17.36
CA LEU A 133 -0.63 -9.70 17.17
C LEU A 133 0.33 -8.50 17.19
N ILE A 134 0.01 -7.44 16.44
CA ILE A 134 0.84 -6.23 16.36
C ILE A 134 0.88 -5.49 17.70
N GLN A 135 -0.18 -5.53 18.50
CA GLN A 135 -0.17 -4.97 19.86
C GLN A 135 0.89 -5.60 20.77
N GLN A 136 1.32 -6.82 20.50
CA GLN A 136 2.39 -7.50 21.25
C GLN A 136 3.79 -7.19 20.69
N HIS A 137 3.88 -6.62 19.49
CA HIS A 137 5.13 -6.27 18.83
C HIS A 137 5.66 -4.93 19.34
N GLU A 138 6.74 -4.96 20.10
CA GLU A 138 7.29 -3.78 20.79
C GLU A 138 7.64 -2.61 19.84
N PRO A 139 8.32 -2.82 18.68
CA PRO A 139 8.59 -1.74 17.74
C PRO A 139 7.33 -1.03 17.24
N SER A 140 6.27 -1.76 16.91
CA SER A 140 5.00 -1.20 16.46
C SER A 140 4.30 -0.39 17.57
N ARG A 141 4.39 -0.85 18.81
CA ARG A 141 3.87 -0.12 19.99
C ARG A 141 4.63 1.19 20.20
N ARG A 142 5.95 1.18 20.05
CA ARG A 142 6.77 2.39 20.13
C ARG A 142 6.38 3.40 19.06
N GLU A 143 6.26 2.94 17.82
CA GLU A 143 5.85 3.79 16.71
C GLU A 143 4.46 4.40 16.93
N ALA A 144 3.48 3.60 17.35
CA ALA A 144 2.13 4.07 17.67
C ALA A 144 2.15 5.12 18.79
N ALA A 145 2.97 4.92 19.83
CA ALA A 145 3.11 5.87 20.92
C ALA A 145 3.74 7.19 20.47
N VAL A 146 4.77 7.15 19.64
CA VAL A 146 5.39 8.37 19.07
C VAL A 146 4.38 9.15 18.24
N ARG A 147 3.60 8.45 17.39
CA ARG A 147 2.54 9.08 16.60
C ARG A 147 1.43 9.68 17.48
N HIS A 148 1.06 9.00 18.57
CA HIS A 148 0.04 9.50 19.50
C HIS A 148 0.52 10.72 20.28
N ALA A 149 1.81 10.76 20.67
CA ALA A 149 2.42 11.89 21.36
C ALA A 149 2.63 13.13 20.48
N ALA A 150 2.68 12.94 19.16
CA ALA A 150 2.85 14.06 18.24
C ALA A 150 1.57 14.92 18.20
N SER A 151 1.71 16.24 18.33
CA SER A 151 0.64 17.19 18.04
C SER A 151 0.41 17.29 16.55
N ALA A 152 -0.19 16.24 15.98
CA ALA A 152 -0.41 16.08 14.55
C ALA A 152 -1.91 15.86 14.25
N PRO A 153 -2.35 16.04 13.01
CA PRO A 153 -3.72 15.75 12.61
C PRO A 153 -4.17 14.33 13.03
N ALA A 154 -5.45 14.15 13.31
CA ALA A 154 -6.00 12.86 13.77
C ALA A 154 -5.64 11.69 12.84
N ALA A 155 -5.62 11.92 11.52
CA ALA A 155 -5.22 10.92 10.54
C ALA A 155 -3.78 10.39 10.75
N PHE A 156 -2.85 11.26 11.13
CA PHE A 156 -1.46 10.89 11.42
C PHE A 156 -1.34 10.02 12.68
N ARG A 157 -2.20 10.26 13.68
CA ARG A 157 -2.17 9.56 14.97
C ARG A 157 -2.88 8.22 14.97
N ARG A 158 -3.65 7.91 13.90
CA ARG A 158 -4.40 6.65 13.80
C ARG A 158 -3.46 5.46 13.66
N PHE A 159 -3.89 4.35 14.24
CA PHE A 159 -3.28 3.06 13.99
C PHE A 159 -3.74 2.54 12.62
N GLN A 160 -2.79 2.21 11.73
CA GLN A 160 -3.07 1.95 10.32
C GLN A 160 -3.74 0.60 10.06
N VAL A 161 -3.58 -0.36 10.95
CA VAL A 161 -4.07 -1.73 10.75
C VAL A 161 -5.59 -1.82 10.86
N GLY A 162 -6.21 -1.02 11.72
CA GLY A 162 -7.61 -1.18 12.07
C GLY A 162 -7.81 -2.22 13.18
N SER A 163 -9.05 -2.40 13.62
CA SER A 163 -9.48 -3.42 14.57
C SER A 163 -10.97 -3.72 14.37
N ALA A 164 -11.48 -4.80 14.95
CA ALA A 164 -12.92 -5.08 14.91
C ALA A 164 -13.73 -3.91 15.46
N ASP A 165 -13.31 -3.29 16.57
CA ASP A 165 -14.01 -2.14 17.16
C ASP A 165 -13.99 -0.91 16.24
N ALA A 166 -12.84 -0.64 15.57
CA ALA A 166 -12.70 0.50 14.66
C ALA A 166 -13.53 0.34 13.37
N LEU A 167 -13.74 -0.90 12.93
CA LEU A 167 -14.51 -1.28 11.75
C LEU A 167 -15.93 -1.73 12.11
N ALA A 168 -16.30 -1.70 13.41
CA ALA A 168 -17.61 -2.09 13.89
C ALA A 168 -18.71 -1.15 13.42
N GLY A 169 -19.93 -1.68 13.35
CA GLY A 169 -21.13 -0.92 13.05
C GLY A 169 -21.98 -1.57 11.97
N ASP A 170 -22.73 -0.74 11.26
CA ASP A 170 -23.56 -1.21 10.15
C ASP A 170 -22.69 -1.70 8.98
N LEU A 171 -22.80 -2.99 8.69
CA LEU A 171 -22.06 -3.64 7.59
C LEU A 171 -22.36 -2.99 6.22
N ALA A 172 -23.59 -2.51 6.02
CA ALA A 172 -23.95 -1.80 4.79
C ALA A 172 -23.21 -0.46 4.69
N ALA A 173 -23.06 0.26 5.80
CA ALA A 173 -22.30 1.50 5.84
C ALA A 173 -20.79 1.25 5.63
N LEU A 174 -20.22 0.17 6.18
CA LEU A 174 -18.84 -0.22 5.96
C LEU A 174 -18.59 -0.60 4.48
N GLN A 175 -19.48 -1.42 3.89
CA GLN A 175 -19.42 -1.78 2.47
C GLN A 175 -19.52 -0.54 1.57
N ALA A 176 -20.44 0.38 1.88
CA ALA A 176 -20.56 1.63 1.14
C ALA A 176 -19.28 2.47 1.23
N ALA A 177 -18.69 2.59 2.42
CA ALA A 177 -17.44 3.32 2.63
C ALA A 177 -16.25 2.69 1.88
N LEU A 178 -16.15 1.35 1.83
CA LEU A 178 -15.16 0.62 1.03
C LEU A 178 -15.32 0.93 -0.46
N GLY A 179 -16.56 0.87 -0.97
CA GLY A 179 -16.85 1.21 -2.37
C GLY A 179 -16.54 2.66 -2.70
N ASP A 180 -16.86 3.61 -1.81
CA ASP A 180 -16.55 5.03 -1.98
C ASP A 180 -15.04 5.28 -1.98
N PHE A 181 -14.30 4.65 -1.06
CA PHE A 181 -12.86 4.75 -1.00
C PHE A 181 -12.21 4.17 -2.26
N HIS A 182 -12.67 3.00 -2.71
CA HIS A 182 -12.20 2.39 -3.95
C HIS A 182 -12.45 3.31 -5.14
N ARG A 183 -13.68 3.76 -5.38
CA ARG A 183 -14.02 4.65 -6.50
C ARG A 183 -13.24 5.96 -6.49
N THR A 184 -12.88 6.47 -5.31
CA THR A 184 -12.15 7.72 -5.17
C THR A 184 -10.66 7.57 -5.44
N HIS A 185 -10.06 6.46 -5.03
CA HIS A 185 -8.60 6.32 -5.02
C HIS A 185 -8.06 5.40 -6.13
N TYR A 186 -8.82 4.40 -6.57
CA TYR A 186 -8.37 3.43 -7.58
C TYR A 186 -8.70 3.92 -9.00
N VAL A 187 -8.17 5.08 -9.34
CA VAL A 187 -8.38 5.79 -10.61
C VAL A 187 -7.04 6.14 -11.25
N ALA A 188 -7.02 6.28 -12.57
CA ALA A 188 -5.79 6.40 -13.35
C ALA A 188 -4.83 7.51 -12.85
N ARG A 189 -5.36 8.70 -12.52
CA ARG A 189 -4.53 9.83 -12.04
C ARG A 189 -3.99 9.67 -10.62
N ARG A 190 -4.44 8.65 -9.89
CA ARG A 190 -3.97 8.31 -8.54
C ARG A 190 -3.14 7.03 -8.51
N MET A 191 -2.92 6.41 -9.67
CA MET A 191 -2.19 5.16 -9.77
C MET A 191 -0.89 5.33 -10.54
N GLN A 192 0.07 4.53 -10.18
CA GLN A 192 1.34 4.34 -10.88
C GLN A 192 1.56 2.85 -11.08
N LEU A 193 2.09 2.48 -12.25
CA LEU A 193 2.38 1.10 -12.60
C LEU A 193 3.86 0.95 -12.93
N TRP A 194 4.50 -0.09 -12.41
CA TRP A 194 5.84 -0.52 -12.80
C TRP A 194 5.75 -1.91 -13.39
N LEU A 195 6.35 -2.09 -14.58
CA LEU A 195 6.51 -3.38 -15.22
C LEU A 195 7.99 -3.60 -15.51
N GLN A 196 8.52 -4.74 -15.07
CA GLN A 196 9.91 -5.11 -15.28
C GLN A 196 9.99 -6.54 -15.80
N GLY A 197 10.86 -6.78 -16.77
CA GLY A 197 11.09 -8.11 -17.31
C GLY A 197 11.98 -8.10 -18.57
N PRO A 198 12.18 -9.27 -19.21
CA PRO A 198 12.94 -9.38 -20.43
C PRO A 198 12.19 -8.91 -21.68
N GLN A 199 10.87 -8.62 -21.55
CA GLN A 199 10.07 -8.10 -22.65
C GLN A 199 10.59 -6.75 -23.12
N SER A 200 10.46 -6.44 -24.41
CA SER A 200 10.84 -5.14 -24.95
C SER A 200 10.03 -4.00 -24.31
N LEU A 201 10.56 -2.77 -24.34
CA LEU A 201 9.84 -1.60 -23.83
C LEU A 201 8.49 -1.38 -24.54
N GLU A 202 8.39 -1.78 -25.81
CA GLU A 202 7.16 -1.73 -26.60
C GLU A 202 6.14 -2.73 -26.04
N ALA A 203 6.53 -3.99 -25.83
CA ALA A 203 5.65 -5.03 -25.27
C ALA A 203 5.20 -4.70 -23.84
N LEU A 204 6.10 -4.19 -22.99
CA LEU A 204 5.73 -3.69 -21.66
C LEU A 204 4.77 -2.49 -21.75
N GLY A 205 4.95 -1.61 -22.74
CA GLY A 205 4.06 -0.49 -23.01
C GLY A 205 2.66 -0.92 -23.41
N GLU A 206 2.53 -1.96 -24.22
CA GLU A 206 1.23 -2.55 -24.60
C GLU A 206 0.54 -3.20 -23.39
N LEU A 207 1.29 -3.86 -22.52
CA LEU A 207 0.76 -4.40 -21.25
C LEU A 207 0.24 -3.30 -20.34
N ALA A 208 1.02 -2.22 -20.20
CA ALA A 208 0.61 -1.06 -19.40
C ALA A 208 -0.63 -0.38 -19.97
N ALA A 209 -0.74 -0.27 -21.30
CA ALA A 209 -1.92 0.29 -21.97
C ALA A 209 -3.17 -0.58 -21.74
N ARG A 210 -3.03 -1.91 -21.78
CA ARG A 210 -4.12 -2.85 -21.43
C ARG A 210 -4.53 -2.71 -19.97
N PHE A 211 -3.58 -2.60 -19.05
CA PHE A 211 -3.88 -2.37 -17.64
C PHE A 211 -4.64 -1.06 -17.42
N ALA A 212 -4.29 0.01 -18.15
CA ALA A 212 -4.97 1.30 -18.06
C ALA A 212 -6.39 1.28 -18.64
N ALA A 213 -6.68 0.33 -19.55
CA ALA A 213 -7.99 0.23 -20.17
C ALA A 213 -9.06 -0.07 -19.12
N GLY A 214 -10.13 0.73 -19.11
CA GLY A 214 -11.22 0.61 -18.13
C GLY A 214 -11.02 1.39 -16.83
N LEU A 215 -9.83 1.92 -16.54
CA LEU A 215 -9.65 2.83 -15.41
C LEU A 215 -10.33 4.18 -15.67
N ALA A 216 -11.16 4.61 -14.72
CA ALA A 216 -11.65 5.98 -14.72
C ALA A 216 -10.46 6.94 -14.56
N ALA A 217 -10.48 8.09 -15.26
CA ALA A 217 -9.43 9.10 -15.15
C ALA A 217 -9.29 9.61 -13.70
N GLY A 218 -10.40 9.96 -13.09
CA GLY A 218 -10.48 10.48 -11.73
C GLY A 218 -9.77 11.82 -11.54
N GLU A 219 -9.77 12.30 -10.29
CA GLU A 219 -9.04 13.49 -9.89
C GLU A 219 -7.64 13.12 -9.34
N PRO A 220 -6.61 13.94 -9.58
CA PRO A 220 -5.30 13.70 -9.01
C PRO A 220 -5.35 13.75 -7.48
N PRO A 221 -4.40 13.10 -6.79
CA PRO A 221 -4.36 13.20 -5.34
C PRO A 221 -4.12 14.65 -4.91
N PRO A 222 -4.79 15.11 -3.84
CA PRO A 222 -4.53 16.45 -3.32
C PRO A 222 -3.06 16.56 -2.86
N PRO A 223 -2.46 17.75 -2.92
CA PRO A 223 -1.12 17.94 -2.39
C PRO A 223 -1.06 17.54 -0.92
N ALA A 224 0.10 17.02 -0.51
CA ALA A 224 0.30 16.68 0.89
C ALA A 224 0.11 17.92 1.76
N PRO A 225 -0.74 17.89 2.79
CA PRO A 225 -0.80 18.97 3.73
C PRO A 225 0.58 19.13 4.38
N PRO A 226 1.05 20.37 4.61
CA PRO A 226 2.30 20.58 5.30
C PRO A 226 2.21 19.95 6.70
N LEU A 227 3.19 19.14 7.05
CA LEU A 227 3.27 18.55 8.37
C LEU A 227 3.67 19.68 9.35
N ARG A 228 2.73 20.11 10.18
CA ARG A 228 3.00 20.98 11.30
C ARG A 228 3.05 20.12 12.56
N LEU A 229 4.23 19.97 13.11
CA LEU A 229 4.42 19.31 14.39
C LEU A 229 4.26 20.35 15.47
N GLY A 230 3.34 20.12 16.40
CA GLY A 230 3.16 20.92 17.61
C GLY A 230 4.14 20.50 18.70
N GLU A 231 3.88 20.95 19.94
CA GLU A 231 4.69 20.57 21.09
C GLU A 231 4.64 19.06 21.36
N PHE A 232 5.77 18.49 21.75
CA PHE A 232 5.89 17.08 22.10
C PHE A 232 5.32 16.81 23.50
N THR A 233 4.46 15.83 23.61
CA THR A 233 4.06 15.28 24.91
C THR A 233 4.98 14.10 25.25
N ALA A 234 5.56 14.09 26.45
CA ALA A 234 6.34 12.95 26.89
C ALA A 234 5.44 11.75 27.16
N LEU A 235 5.77 10.58 26.59
CA LEU A 235 5.10 9.33 26.82
C LEU A 235 6.04 8.34 27.50
N GLN A 236 5.57 7.70 28.56
CA GLN A 236 6.25 6.58 29.17
C GLN A 236 5.60 5.28 28.72
N LEU A 237 6.36 4.44 28.03
CA LEU A 237 5.91 3.12 27.60
C LEU A 237 6.49 2.06 28.54
N ALA A 238 5.63 1.14 29.00
CA ALA A 238 6.08 -0.10 29.61
C ALA A 238 6.59 -1.04 28.50
N VAL A 239 7.89 -1.26 28.44
CA VAL A 239 8.56 -2.16 27.51
C VAL A 239 9.25 -3.26 28.27
N SER A 240 9.35 -4.46 27.66
CA SER A 240 10.02 -5.61 28.26
C SER A 240 11.55 -5.52 28.21
N SER A 241 12.10 -4.67 27.36
CA SER A 241 13.52 -4.39 27.20
C SER A 241 13.91 -3.04 27.80
N GLN A 242 15.19 -2.81 28.09
CA GLN A 242 15.68 -1.56 28.69
C GLN A 242 15.22 -0.34 27.88
N PRO A 243 14.60 0.67 28.52
CA PRO A 243 14.09 1.82 27.81
C PRO A 243 15.24 2.72 27.34
N ALA A 244 15.49 2.74 26.04
CA ALA A 244 16.22 3.85 25.43
C ALA A 244 15.23 4.98 25.16
N LEU A 245 15.32 6.09 25.90
CA LEU A 245 14.48 7.26 25.67
C LEU A 245 15.17 8.15 24.64
N TRP A 246 14.65 8.16 23.41
CA TRP A 246 15.13 9.05 22.36
C TRP A 246 14.26 10.31 22.32
N ARG A 247 14.87 11.45 22.57
CA ARG A 247 14.24 12.77 22.32
C ARG A 247 14.78 13.28 20.99
N CYS A 248 14.02 13.10 19.92
CA CYS A 248 14.31 13.77 18.65
C CYS A 248 13.48 15.04 18.56
N PRO A 249 14.06 16.24 18.61
CA PRO A 249 13.36 17.44 18.19
C PRO A 249 13.12 17.30 16.67
N LEU A 250 11.85 17.18 16.26
CA LEU A 250 11.50 17.19 14.85
C LEU A 250 11.62 18.64 14.35
N ILE A 251 12.74 18.93 13.72
CA ILE A 251 12.95 20.14 12.94
C ILE A 251 12.26 19.94 11.60
N ALA A 252 11.66 21.01 11.05
CA ALA A 252 11.10 20.98 9.69
C ALA A 252 12.12 20.41 8.70
N LEU A 253 11.81 19.25 8.12
CA LEU A 253 12.73 18.46 7.33
C LEU A 253 12.97 19.14 5.98
N SER A 254 14.15 19.73 5.81
CA SER A 254 14.77 19.89 4.50
C SER A 254 15.35 18.53 4.04
N ASP A 255 15.58 18.36 2.74
CA ASP A 255 16.12 17.11 2.16
C ASP A 255 17.38 16.59 2.87
N ASN A 256 18.18 17.48 3.43
CA ASN A 256 19.38 17.15 4.21
C ASN A 256 19.09 16.45 5.55
N VAL A 257 17.88 16.59 6.09
CA VAL A 257 17.52 15.97 7.39
C VAL A 257 17.02 14.53 7.17
N THR A 258 16.51 14.18 6.00
CA THR A 258 16.23 12.79 5.64
C THR A 258 17.52 11.99 5.61
N LEU A 259 18.59 12.54 5.03
CA LEU A 259 19.92 11.94 5.03
C LEU A 259 20.50 11.81 6.45
N LEU A 260 20.33 12.84 7.29
CA LEU A 260 20.77 12.81 8.68
C LEU A 260 19.98 11.78 9.51
N ARG A 261 18.68 11.65 9.26
CA ARG A 261 17.85 10.63 9.88
C ARG A 261 18.30 9.23 9.50
N GLU A 262 18.53 8.95 8.22
CA GLU A 262 19.05 7.67 7.74
C GLU A 262 20.41 7.37 8.38
N PHE A 263 21.32 8.34 8.42
CA PHE A 263 22.63 8.17 9.06
C PHE A 263 22.55 7.92 10.57
N LEU A 264 21.60 8.55 11.28
CA LEU A 264 21.46 8.42 12.73
C LEU A 264 20.64 7.18 13.15
N LEU A 265 19.79 6.66 12.30
CA LEU A 265 18.82 5.60 12.62
C LEU A 265 19.03 4.32 11.79
N ASP A 266 20.00 4.32 10.89
CA ASP A 266 20.34 3.12 10.13
C ASP A 266 21.23 2.20 10.97
N GLU A 267 20.94 0.90 10.95
CA GLU A 267 21.76 -0.13 11.58
C GLU A 267 23.01 -0.49 10.76
N ALA A 268 23.31 0.27 9.69
CA ALA A 268 24.48 0.04 8.83
C ALA A 268 25.80 0.36 9.57
N PRO A 269 26.90 -0.32 9.22
CA PRO A 269 28.22 -0.03 9.79
C PRO A 269 28.60 1.44 9.57
N GLY A 270 28.77 2.20 10.66
CA GLY A 270 29.07 3.64 10.64
C GLY A 270 27.93 4.55 11.06
N SER A 271 26.74 3.99 11.33
CA SER A 271 25.65 4.74 11.99
C SER A 271 25.96 4.94 13.49
N LEU A 272 25.27 5.89 14.13
CA LEU A 272 25.43 6.18 15.56
C LEU A 272 24.55 5.27 16.46
N MET A 273 23.88 4.26 15.90
CA MET A 273 23.10 3.27 16.63
C MET A 273 23.67 1.88 16.49
#